data_ec8176446bfa267277698743333e21b5
#
_entry.id   ec8176446bfa267277698743333e21b5
#
_cell.length_a   1.000
_cell.length_b   1.000
_cell.length_c   1.000
_cell.angle_alpha   90.00
_cell.angle_beta   90.00
_cell.angle_gamma   90.00
#
_symmetry.space_group_name_H-M   'P 1'
#
loop_
_entity.id
_entity.type
_entity.pdbx_description
1 polymer ?
#
loop_
_entity_poly.entity_id
_entity_poly.type
_entity_poly.pdbx_seq_one_letter_code
_entity_poly.pdbx_strand_id
1 'polypeptide(L)'
;MIKQYIKQAFYLLKENKLISFISIVGTAFAIAMIMVITILFQIKNADYRPEVNRSRTLYIQFGESFMKDNPERRNSINFFLSLDFMKECILPLKTPERVTLVSRMNVPLSIPSGDERIPGMVKYTDTSFDGFYDFNYLAGGMFSEADFQSGVKKAVIREYVARQLFHTTDVVGREIYIDGIPFTVCGVIENFSRWASFAFADVYAPYTYREQWWGGNEQIQGNFTAMILAKSPDDFEAIRREINMAVERFRLRILSAYVNNLILISNNCFSVGVTDCRM
;
A
#
# COMPACT_ATOMS: atom_id res chain seq x y z
N MET A 1 32.16 -29.12 40.95
CA MET A 1 30.77 -29.53 40.69
C MET A 1 30.36 -29.34 39.22
N ILE A 2 30.38 -28.13 38.59
CA ILE A 2 29.97 -27.90 37.21
C ILE A 2 30.71 -28.80 36.20
N LYS A 3 32.04 -29.01 36.36
CA LYS A 3 32.85 -29.85 35.46
C LYS A 3 32.41 -31.32 35.46
N GLN A 4 31.90 -31.82 36.59
CA GLN A 4 31.36 -33.18 36.70
C GLN A 4 30.01 -33.33 35.98
N TYR A 5 29.11 -32.35 36.14
CA TYR A 5 27.83 -32.34 35.43
C TYR A 5 28.00 -32.29 33.92
N ILE A 6 28.92 -31.46 33.41
CA ILE A 6 29.24 -31.40 32.00
C ILE A 6 29.77 -32.75 31.49
N LYS A 7 30.69 -33.39 32.23
CA LYS A 7 31.22 -34.68 31.83
C LYS A 7 30.16 -35.81 31.83
N GLN A 8 29.23 -35.76 32.80
CA GLN A 8 28.11 -36.68 32.89
C GLN A 8 27.08 -36.46 31.76
N ALA A 9 26.78 -35.21 31.41
CA ALA A 9 25.93 -34.89 30.28
C ALA A 9 26.51 -35.39 28.94
N PHE A 10 27.82 -35.21 28.72
CA PHE A 10 28.49 -35.78 27.54
C PHE A 10 28.47 -37.31 27.49
N TYR A 11 28.57 -37.96 28.63
CA TYR A 11 28.49 -39.42 28.70
C TYR A 11 27.10 -39.93 28.34
N LEU A 12 26.02 -39.31 28.87
CA LEU A 12 24.63 -39.61 28.56
C LEU A 12 24.28 -39.38 27.09
N LEU A 13 24.80 -38.30 26.51
CA LEU A 13 24.63 -37.98 25.07
C LEU A 13 25.28 -39.06 24.18
N LYS A 14 26.43 -39.62 24.60
CA LYS A 14 27.14 -40.67 23.87
C LYS A 14 26.50 -42.05 24.01
N GLU A 15 25.84 -42.31 25.13
CA GLU A 15 25.14 -43.56 25.41
C GLU A 15 23.82 -43.66 24.63
N ASN A 16 23.07 -42.54 24.49
CA ASN A 16 21.79 -42.46 23.78
C ASN A 16 21.89 -41.66 22.46
N LYS A 17 22.73 -42.13 21.53
CA LYS A 17 23.07 -41.42 20.30
C LYS A 17 21.86 -40.95 19.48
N LEU A 18 20.84 -41.83 19.31
CA LEU A 18 19.66 -41.49 18.48
C LEU A 18 18.83 -40.38 19.12
N ILE A 19 18.54 -40.50 20.42
CA ILE A 19 17.74 -39.48 21.14
C ILE A 19 18.50 -38.14 21.19
N SER A 20 19.82 -38.19 21.44
CA SER A 20 20.67 -37.03 21.46
C SER A 20 20.72 -36.33 20.10
N PHE A 21 20.84 -37.11 19.02
CA PHE A 21 20.81 -36.55 17.63
C PHE A 21 19.47 -35.88 17.35
N ILE A 22 18.35 -36.55 17.63
CA ILE A 22 17.00 -35.98 17.42
C ILE A 22 16.84 -34.71 18.24
N SER A 23 17.26 -34.67 19.49
CA SER A 23 17.14 -33.51 20.37
C SER A 23 17.99 -32.32 19.87
N ILE A 24 19.23 -32.58 19.45
CA ILE A 24 20.12 -31.54 18.92
C ILE A 24 19.58 -30.97 17.60
N VAL A 25 19.19 -31.83 16.67
CA VAL A 25 18.63 -31.40 15.37
C VAL A 25 17.31 -30.66 15.58
N GLY A 26 16.44 -31.16 16.47
CA GLY A 26 15.16 -30.49 16.77
C GLY A 26 15.35 -29.13 17.40
N THR A 27 16.26 -28.99 18.37
CA THR A 27 16.55 -27.68 18.98
C THR A 27 17.23 -26.72 17.99
N ALA A 28 18.18 -27.19 17.18
CA ALA A 28 18.82 -26.37 16.14
C ALA A 28 17.81 -25.89 15.10
N PHE A 29 16.89 -26.76 14.68
CA PHE A 29 15.82 -26.38 13.76
C PHE A 29 14.87 -25.36 14.38
N ALA A 30 14.46 -25.54 15.64
CA ALA A 30 13.61 -24.58 16.34
C ALA A 30 14.25 -23.19 16.43
N ILE A 31 15.53 -23.13 16.79
CA ILE A 31 16.28 -21.87 16.86
C ILE A 31 16.39 -21.22 15.47
N ALA A 32 16.70 -22.03 14.45
CA ALA A 32 16.78 -21.54 13.07
C ALA A 32 15.43 -20.95 12.61
N MET A 33 14.31 -21.59 12.90
CA MET A 33 12.97 -21.09 12.58
C MET A 33 12.66 -19.78 13.31
N ILE A 34 13.00 -19.65 14.58
CA ILE A 34 12.81 -18.41 15.34
C ILE A 34 13.64 -17.28 14.72
N MET A 35 14.90 -17.54 14.36
CA MET A 35 15.75 -16.55 13.71
C MET A 35 15.17 -16.12 12.36
N VAL A 36 14.72 -17.05 11.53
CA VAL A 36 14.09 -16.73 10.23
C VAL A 36 12.86 -15.86 10.42
N ILE A 37 11.96 -16.22 11.36
CA ILE A 37 10.76 -15.42 11.66
C ILE A 37 11.15 -14.01 12.13
N THR A 38 12.14 -13.90 13.02
CA THR A 38 12.61 -12.61 13.53
C THR A 38 13.19 -11.74 12.41
N ILE A 39 14.00 -12.32 11.53
CA ILE A 39 14.59 -11.61 10.37
C ILE A 39 13.48 -11.15 9.42
N LEU A 40 12.52 -12.02 9.08
CA LEU A 40 11.40 -11.66 8.22
C LEU A 40 10.56 -10.54 8.83
N PHE A 41 10.33 -10.57 10.15
CA PHE A 41 9.62 -9.51 10.86
C PHE A 41 10.40 -8.19 10.83
N GLN A 42 11.72 -8.23 11.03
CA GLN A 42 12.58 -7.05 10.93
C GLN A 42 12.57 -6.46 9.52
N ILE A 43 12.72 -7.30 8.47
CA ILE A 43 12.67 -6.85 7.07
C ILE A 43 11.31 -6.22 6.75
N LYS A 44 10.21 -6.79 7.26
CA LYS A 44 8.86 -6.26 7.02
C LYS A 44 8.64 -4.89 7.66
N ASN A 45 9.25 -4.62 8.82
CA ASN A 45 8.97 -3.43 9.62
C ASN A 45 10.05 -2.34 9.53
N ALA A 46 11.18 -2.62 8.91
CA ALA A 46 12.27 -1.65 8.80
C ALA A 46 12.07 -0.69 7.62
N ASP A 47 12.60 0.51 7.80
CA ASP A 47 12.62 1.56 6.78
C ASP A 47 13.76 1.29 5.78
N TYR A 48 13.45 0.61 4.68
CA TYR A 48 14.38 0.34 3.57
C TYR A 48 13.95 1.09 2.32
N ARG A 49 14.92 1.48 1.49
CA ARG A 49 14.63 2.02 0.17
C ARG A 49 13.77 1.07 -0.67
N PRO A 50 12.74 1.57 -1.36
CA PRO A 50 12.31 2.97 -1.41
C PRO A 50 11.41 3.41 -0.23
N GLU A 51 10.95 2.51 0.64
CA GLU A 51 9.97 2.77 1.70
C GLU A 51 10.65 3.30 2.99
N VAL A 52 11.37 4.41 2.89
CA VAL A 52 12.13 5.03 4.00
C VAL A 52 11.28 5.65 5.11
N ASN A 53 9.99 5.78 4.89
CA ASN A 53 9.06 6.40 5.82
C ASN A 53 8.02 5.41 6.37
N ARG A 54 8.24 4.11 6.21
CA ARG A 54 7.28 3.06 6.59
C ARG A 54 6.89 3.13 8.06
N SER A 55 7.85 3.36 8.95
CA SER A 55 7.64 3.41 10.42
C SER A 55 6.73 4.55 10.88
N ARG A 56 6.56 5.60 10.06
CA ARG A 56 5.72 6.77 10.35
C ARG A 56 4.57 6.97 9.37
N THR A 57 4.24 5.93 8.57
CA THR A 57 3.13 5.95 7.63
C THR A 57 1.96 5.12 8.13
N LEU A 58 0.77 5.69 8.11
CA LEU A 58 -0.51 5.02 8.30
C LEU A 58 -1.14 4.69 6.95
N TYR A 59 -1.82 3.56 6.88
CA TYR A 59 -2.48 3.06 5.67
C TYR A 59 -3.97 2.89 5.89
N ILE A 60 -4.76 3.42 4.97
CA ILE A 60 -6.19 3.18 4.88
C ILE A 60 -6.42 2.31 3.65
N GLN A 61 -6.67 1.02 3.87
CA GLN A 61 -6.84 0.06 2.77
C GLN A 61 -8.30 -0.27 2.51
N PHE A 62 -9.12 -0.35 3.58
CA PHE A 62 -10.50 -0.79 3.50
C PHE A 62 -11.41 0.06 4.37
N GLY A 63 -12.64 0.26 3.91
CA GLY A 63 -13.78 0.56 4.73
C GLY A 63 -14.48 -0.74 5.13
N GLU A 64 -15.10 -0.77 6.29
CA GLU A 64 -15.87 -1.88 6.81
C GLU A 64 -17.31 -1.41 7.05
N SER A 65 -18.28 -2.11 6.47
CA SER A 65 -19.69 -1.91 6.75
C SER A 65 -20.21 -3.06 7.60
N PHE A 66 -20.94 -2.76 8.67
CA PHE A 66 -21.53 -3.73 9.58
C PHE A 66 -22.90 -3.27 10.08
N MET A 67 -23.77 -4.21 10.45
CA MET A 67 -25.09 -3.90 11.04
C MET A 67 -24.91 -3.42 12.47
N LYS A 68 -25.63 -2.36 12.85
CA LYS A 68 -25.58 -1.76 14.18
C LYS A 68 -25.92 -2.75 15.31
N ASP A 69 -26.81 -3.71 15.04
CA ASP A 69 -27.28 -4.70 15.99
C ASP A 69 -26.39 -5.97 16.05
N ASN A 70 -25.26 -5.97 15.36
CA ASN A 70 -24.32 -7.09 15.37
C ASN A 70 -22.99 -6.71 16.05
N PRO A 71 -22.93 -6.77 17.41
CA PRO A 71 -21.74 -6.36 18.16
C PRO A 71 -20.51 -7.23 17.89
N GLU A 72 -20.69 -8.45 17.38
CA GLU A 72 -19.61 -9.38 17.05
C GLU A 72 -19.05 -9.17 15.63
N ARG A 73 -19.59 -8.22 14.84
CA ARG A 73 -19.20 -7.91 13.46
C ARG A 73 -19.09 -9.14 12.54
N ARG A 74 -19.80 -10.23 12.83
CA ARG A 74 -19.69 -11.51 12.09
C ARG A 74 -20.08 -11.41 10.61
N ASN A 75 -20.85 -10.38 10.22
CA ASN A 75 -21.30 -10.14 8.86
C ASN A 75 -20.82 -8.76 8.36
N SER A 76 -19.57 -8.39 8.65
CA SER A 76 -18.98 -7.19 8.07
C SER A 76 -18.54 -7.41 6.63
N ILE A 77 -18.67 -6.38 5.81
CA ILE A 77 -18.23 -6.36 4.42
C ILE A 77 -17.09 -5.34 4.31
N ASN A 78 -15.93 -5.81 3.88
CA ASN A 78 -14.80 -4.96 3.57
C ASN A 78 -14.87 -4.50 2.11
N PHE A 79 -14.60 -3.23 1.85
CA PHE A 79 -14.58 -2.64 0.51
C PHE A 79 -13.53 -1.55 0.40
N PHE A 80 -13.05 -1.32 -0.82
CA PHE A 80 -12.20 -0.15 -1.11
C PHE A 80 -13.05 1.12 -1.11
N LEU A 81 -12.43 2.24 -0.78
CA LEU A 81 -13.09 3.52 -0.62
C LEU A 81 -13.14 4.29 -1.95
N SER A 82 -14.15 5.13 -2.10
CA SER A 82 -14.31 5.97 -3.29
C SER A 82 -13.36 7.16 -3.25
N LEU A 83 -13.08 7.72 -4.43
CA LEU A 83 -12.28 8.94 -4.56
C LEU A 83 -12.95 10.13 -3.84
N ASP A 84 -14.28 10.25 -3.95
CA ASP A 84 -15.04 11.35 -3.32
C ASP A 84 -14.97 11.28 -1.80
N PHE A 85 -15.15 10.09 -1.23
CA PHE A 85 -14.94 9.87 0.20
C PHE A 85 -13.52 10.26 0.64
N MET A 86 -12.51 9.82 -0.11
CA MET A 86 -11.10 10.12 0.20
C MET A 86 -10.81 11.62 0.13
N LYS A 87 -11.35 12.32 -0.89
CA LYS A 87 -11.20 13.77 -1.05
C LYS A 87 -11.88 14.55 0.08
N GLU A 88 -13.02 14.08 0.55
CA GLU A 88 -13.76 14.78 1.60
C GLU A 88 -13.22 14.48 3.00
N CYS A 89 -12.87 13.23 3.28
CA CYS A 89 -12.53 12.81 4.65
C CYS A 89 -11.03 12.73 4.92
N ILE A 90 -10.21 12.42 3.91
CA ILE A 90 -8.82 12.04 4.13
C ILE A 90 -7.85 13.11 3.63
N LEU A 91 -8.03 13.66 2.42
CA LEU A 91 -7.16 14.72 1.91
C LEU A 91 -7.13 15.99 2.77
N PRO A 92 -8.26 16.44 3.41
CA PRO A 92 -8.26 17.68 4.20
C PRO A 92 -7.65 17.56 5.59
N LEU A 93 -7.12 16.39 5.98
CA LEU A 93 -6.48 16.20 7.28
C LEU A 93 -5.32 17.19 7.47
N LYS A 94 -5.22 17.78 8.66
CA LYS A 94 -4.23 18.83 8.98
C LYS A 94 -3.07 18.35 9.84
N THR A 95 -3.30 17.32 10.64
CA THR A 95 -2.27 16.76 11.53
C THR A 95 -1.13 16.07 10.77
N PRO A 96 -1.38 15.32 9.67
CA PRO A 96 -0.32 14.68 8.92
C PRO A 96 0.66 15.67 8.27
N GLU A 97 1.87 15.21 8.00
CA GLU A 97 2.83 15.91 7.14
C GLU A 97 2.38 15.86 5.67
N ARG A 98 1.87 14.71 5.25
CA ARG A 98 1.49 14.45 3.86
C ARG A 98 0.42 13.37 3.78
N VAL A 99 -0.45 13.50 2.78
CA VAL A 99 -1.46 12.49 2.43
C VAL A 99 -1.36 12.21 0.94
N THR A 100 -1.52 10.96 0.53
CA THR A 100 -1.61 10.57 -0.88
C THR A 100 -2.69 9.50 -1.07
N LEU A 101 -3.33 9.55 -2.21
CA LEU A 101 -4.33 8.58 -2.64
C LEU A 101 -3.78 7.69 -3.74
N VAL A 102 -4.11 6.41 -3.65
CA VAL A 102 -3.62 5.40 -4.60
C VAL A 102 -4.75 4.48 -5.02
N SER A 103 -4.94 4.32 -6.31
CA SER A 103 -5.72 3.23 -6.90
C SER A 103 -4.79 2.30 -7.67
N ARG A 104 -4.96 0.99 -7.52
CA ARG A 104 -4.10 -0.03 -8.13
C ARG A 104 -4.89 -0.89 -9.10
N MET A 105 -4.36 -1.04 -10.31
CA MET A 105 -4.92 -1.91 -11.35
C MET A 105 -3.84 -2.77 -12.01
N ASN A 106 -4.19 -3.98 -12.40
CA ASN A 106 -3.36 -4.83 -13.24
C ASN A 106 -3.92 -4.73 -14.66
N VAL A 107 -3.12 -4.20 -15.57
CA VAL A 107 -3.55 -3.93 -16.96
C VAL A 107 -2.44 -4.26 -17.94
N PRO A 108 -2.75 -4.54 -19.22
CA PRO A 108 -1.74 -4.71 -20.23
C PRO A 108 -1.00 -3.40 -20.54
N LEU A 109 0.32 -3.53 -20.68
CA LEU A 109 1.22 -2.45 -21.13
C LEU A 109 1.76 -2.80 -22.51
N SER A 110 1.84 -1.83 -23.41
CA SER A 110 2.38 -1.99 -24.76
C SER A 110 2.96 -0.67 -25.29
N ILE A 111 3.58 -0.72 -26.47
CA ILE A 111 4.08 0.46 -27.18
C ILE A 111 3.40 0.61 -28.55
N PRO A 112 3.38 1.82 -29.15
CA PRO A 112 2.67 2.10 -30.40
C PRO A 112 3.09 1.21 -31.58
N SER A 113 4.36 0.85 -31.66
CA SER A 113 4.97 0.13 -32.80
C SER A 113 5.24 -1.34 -32.55
N GLY A 114 4.70 -1.92 -31.43
CA GLY A 114 4.96 -3.30 -31.04
C GLY A 114 3.69 -4.11 -30.84
N ASP A 115 3.71 -5.37 -31.30
CA ASP A 115 2.68 -6.36 -30.96
C ASP A 115 2.85 -6.91 -29.53
N GLU A 116 3.96 -6.59 -28.88
CA GLU A 116 4.30 -7.10 -27.56
C GLU A 116 3.45 -6.41 -26.49
N ARG A 117 2.78 -7.24 -25.68
CA ARG A 117 2.01 -6.79 -24.52
C ARG A 117 2.52 -7.51 -23.27
N ILE A 118 2.82 -6.76 -22.26
CA ILE A 118 3.21 -7.31 -20.95
C ILE A 118 2.16 -6.99 -19.91
N PRO A 119 1.88 -7.89 -18.97
CA PRO A 119 1.05 -7.57 -17.82
C PRO A 119 1.81 -6.59 -16.91
N GLY A 120 1.16 -5.55 -16.44
CA GLY A 120 1.76 -4.58 -15.55
C GLY A 120 0.83 -4.15 -14.43
N MET A 121 1.40 -3.89 -13.28
CA MET A 121 0.71 -3.26 -12.16
C MET A 121 0.86 -1.74 -12.29
N VAL A 122 -0.27 -1.06 -12.44
CA VAL A 122 -0.32 0.42 -12.49
C VAL A 122 -0.86 0.94 -11.16
N LYS A 123 -0.19 1.94 -10.60
CA LYS A 123 -0.71 2.77 -9.51
C LYS A 123 -1.09 4.13 -10.07
N TYR A 124 -2.34 4.47 -9.90
CA TYR A 124 -2.86 5.80 -10.17
C TYR A 124 -2.81 6.60 -8.88
N THR A 125 -2.09 7.73 -8.90
CA THR A 125 -1.77 8.48 -7.69
C THR A 125 -1.69 9.98 -7.95
N ASP A 126 -1.40 10.75 -6.91
CA ASP A 126 -1.11 12.19 -6.96
C ASP A 126 0.40 12.46 -6.85
N THR A 127 0.77 13.74 -6.91
CA THR A 127 2.16 14.19 -6.82
C THR A 127 2.76 14.01 -5.41
N SER A 128 1.91 13.91 -4.38
CA SER A 128 2.35 13.70 -3.00
C SER A 128 2.98 12.33 -2.81
N PHE A 129 2.64 11.34 -3.65
CA PHE A 129 3.11 9.96 -3.56
C PHE A 129 4.64 9.83 -3.57
N ASP A 130 5.31 10.59 -4.43
CA ASP A 130 6.78 10.58 -4.52
C ASP A 130 7.44 10.94 -3.18
N GLY A 131 6.86 11.85 -2.43
CA GLY A 131 7.39 12.27 -1.13
C GLY A 131 7.28 11.24 0.01
N PHE A 132 6.60 10.12 -0.19
CA PHE A 132 6.58 9.00 0.75
C PHE A 132 7.79 8.08 0.60
N TYR A 133 8.47 8.13 -0.57
CA TYR A 133 9.46 7.17 -1.00
C TYR A 133 10.76 7.85 -1.41
N ASP A 134 11.82 7.10 -1.35
CA ASP A 134 13.15 7.49 -1.86
C ASP A 134 13.42 6.66 -3.14
N PHE A 135 12.77 7.07 -4.23
CA PHE A 135 12.99 6.46 -5.54
C PHE A 135 14.30 6.94 -6.16
N ASN A 136 15.04 6.01 -6.77
CA ASN A 136 16.18 6.37 -7.61
C ASN A 136 15.71 6.54 -9.06
N TYR A 137 15.70 7.79 -9.55
CA TYR A 137 15.36 8.09 -10.93
C TYR A 137 16.58 7.92 -11.84
N LEU A 138 16.46 7.02 -12.81
CA LEU A 138 17.48 6.82 -13.85
C LEU A 138 17.40 7.91 -14.93
N ALA A 139 16.19 8.41 -15.20
CA ALA A 139 15.94 9.50 -16.13
C ALA A 139 14.63 10.21 -15.78
N GLY A 140 14.53 11.50 -16.07
CA GLY A 140 13.34 12.31 -15.81
C GLY A 140 12.95 12.41 -14.33
N GLY A 141 11.66 12.37 -14.02
CA GLY A 141 11.14 12.47 -12.66
C GLY A 141 9.63 12.20 -12.60
N MET A 142 9.03 12.45 -11.42
CA MET A 142 7.58 12.37 -11.24
C MET A 142 6.88 13.45 -12.09
N PHE A 143 5.63 13.20 -12.48
CA PHE A 143 4.80 14.23 -13.12
C PHE A 143 4.57 15.41 -12.16
N SER A 144 4.49 16.62 -12.73
CA SER A 144 4.33 17.84 -11.95
C SER A 144 2.91 18.02 -11.43
N GLU A 145 2.73 18.91 -10.45
CA GLU A 145 1.40 19.29 -9.96
C GLU A 145 0.53 19.89 -11.07
N ALA A 146 1.12 20.65 -11.99
CA ALA A 146 0.40 21.18 -13.15
C ALA A 146 -0.09 20.07 -14.09
N ASP A 147 0.73 19.03 -14.31
CA ASP A 147 0.33 17.85 -15.10
C ASP A 147 -0.81 17.09 -14.43
N PHE A 148 -0.70 16.94 -13.11
CA PHE A 148 -1.72 16.27 -12.31
C PHE A 148 -3.06 17.00 -12.36
N GLN A 149 -3.07 18.31 -12.10
CA GLN A 149 -4.29 19.12 -12.10
C GLN A 149 -4.94 19.21 -13.49
N SER A 150 -4.13 19.21 -14.56
CA SER A 150 -4.61 19.25 -15.94
C SER A 150 -5.06 17.90 -16.47
N GLY A 151 -4.87 16.81 -15.72
CA GLY A 151 -5.20 15.46 -16.17
C GLY A 151 -4.34 14.98 -17.35
N VAL A 152 -3.12 15.52 -17.51
CA VAL A 152 -2.22 15.15 -18.60
C VAL A 152 -1.75 13.71 -18.40
N LYS A 153 -1.80 12.91 -19.46
CA LYS A 153 -1.44 11.49 -19.46
C LYS A 153 0.07 11.32 -19.47
N LYS A 154 0.70 11.51 -18.31
CA LYS A 154 2.11 11.22 -18.08
C LYS A 154 2.26 9.99 -17.22
N ALA A 155 3.36 9.24 -17.43
CA ALA A 155 3.64 8.03 -16.67
C ALA A 155 5.10 7.96 -16.25
N VAL A 156 5.34 7.55 -15.02
CA VAL A 156 6.65 7.10 -14.56
C VAL A 156 6.66 5.58 -14.63
N ILE A 157 7.68 5.01 -15.25
CA ILE A 157 7.80 3.57 -15.43
C ILE A 157 9.03 3.02 -14.72
N ARG A 158 8.98 1.75 -14.30
CA ARG A 158 10.18 1.08 -13.79
C ARG A 158 11.13 0.69 -14.93
N GLU A 159 12.41 0.62 -14.61
CA GLU A 159 13.46 0.15 -15.52
C GLU A 159 13.10 -1.19 -16.19
N TYR A 160 12.47 -2.11 -15.45
CA TYR A 160 12.00 -3.39 -16.00
C TYR A 160 11.06 -3.18 -17.21
N VAL A 161 10.07 -2.29 -17.09
CA VAL A 161 9.12 -1.99 -18.17
C VAL A 161 9.83 -1.33 -19.35
N ALA A 162 10.72 -0.36 -19.07
CA ALA A 162 11.50 0.31 -20.10
C ALA A 162 12.33 -0.69 -20.93
N ARG A 163 13.03 -1.61 -20.25
CA ARG A 163 13.85 -2.62 -20.92
C ARG A 163 13.04 -3.67 -21.69
N GLN A 164 11.89 -4.08 -21.14
CA GLN A 164 11.02 -5.08 -21.78
C GLN A 164 10.38 -4.52 -23.06
N LEU A 165 9.80 -3.33 -23.00
CA LEU A 165 9.02 -2.78 -24.11
C LEU A 165 9.88 -1.97 -25.10
N PHE A 166 10.89 -1.27 -24.63
CA PHE A 166 11.68 -0.34 -25.46
C PHE A 166 13.12 -0.78 -25.69
N HIS A 167 13.57 -1.86 -25.00
CA HIS A 167 14.95 -2.37 -25.03
C HIS A 167 16.03 -1.37 -24.60
N THR A 168 15.60 -0.26 -23.96
CA THR A 168 16.47 0.82 -23.46
C THR A 168 15.83 1.48 -22.24
N THR A 169 16.60 2.20 -21.46
CA THR A 169 16.13 3.06 -20.36
C THR A 169 15.98 4.53 -20.78
N ASP A 170 16.47 4.90 -21.96
CA ASP A 170 16.31 6.23 -22.54
C ASP A 170 14.95 6.33 -23.28
N VAL A 171 13.90 6.53 -22.50
CA VAL A 171 12.51 6.47 -22.99
C VAL A 171 11.68 7.68 -22.55
N VAL A 172 12.25 8.66 -21.87
CA VAL A 172 11.56 9.89 -21.51
C VAL A 172 11.08 10.61 -22.77
N GLY A 173 9.79 10.98 -22.78
CA GLY A 173 9.12 11.58 -23.94
C GLY A 173 8.52 10.57 -24.92
N ARG A 174 8.81 9.27 -24.79
CA ARG A 174 8.15 8.23 -25.61
C ARG A 174 6.77 7.89 -25.11
N GLU A 175 5.95 7.32 -26.00
CA GLU A 175 4.61 6.85 -25.64
C GLU A 175 4.61 5.40 -25.16
N ILE A 176 3.85 5.14 -24.09
CA ILE A 176 3.47 3.82 -23.61
C ILE A 176 1.95 3.72 -23.55
N TYR A 177 1.39 2.60 -23.96
CA TYR A 177 -0.03 2.32 -23.82
C TYR A 177 -0.31 1.60 -22.51
N ILE A 178 -1.16 2.19 -21.69
CA ILE A 178 -1.67 1.62 -20.45
C ILE A 178 -3.14 1.29 -20.70
N ASP A 179 -3.47 0.01 -20.74
CA ASP A 179 -4.82 -0.45 -21.11
C ASP A 179 -5.34 0.14 -22.44
N GLY A 180 -4.45 0.21 -23.42
CA GLY A 180 -4.75 0.79 -24.74
C GLY A 180 -4.82 2.33 -24.79
N ILE A 181 -4.55 3.02 -23.69
CA ILE A 181 -4.57 4.49 -23.62
C ILE A 181 -3.13 5.00 -23.66
N PRO A 182 -2.80 5.96 -24.56
CA PRO A 182 -1.46 6.50 -24.66
C PRO A 182 -1.11 7.42 -23.49
N PHE A 183 0.06 7.19 -22.91
CA PHE A 183 0.71 8.04 -21.90
C PHE A 183 2.12 8.38 -22.35
N THR A 184 2.57 9.59 -22.04
CA THR A 184 3.97 10.00 -22.27
C THR A 184 4.81 9.64 -21.05
N VAL A 185 5.91 8.91 -21.26
CA VAL A 185 6.85 8.60 -20.19
C VAL A 185 7.55 9.88 -19.74
N CYS A 186 7.43 10.25 -18.47
CA CYS A 186 8.09 11.43 -17.88
C CYS A 186 9.26 11.05 -16.96
N GLY A 187 9.34 9.81 -16.52
CA GLY A 187 10.44 9.35 -15.67
C GLY A 187 10.62 7.83 -15.71
N VAL A 188 11.85 7.42 -15.43
CA VAL A 188 12.21 6.01 -15.28
C VAL A 188 12.88 5.83 -13.93
N ILE A 189 12.33 4.94 -13.11
CA ILE A 189 12.88 4.58 -11.79
C ILE A 189 13.62 3.25 -11.85
N GLU A 190 14.66 3.14 -11.05
CA GLU A 190 15.43 1.91 -10.87
C GLU A 190 14.53 0.78 -10.34
N ASN A 191 14.88 -0.47 -10.71
CA ASN A 191 14.19 -1.62 -10.17
C ASN A 191 14.44 -1.78 -8.67
N PHE A 192 13.39 -2.08 -7.94
CA PHE A 192 13.46 -2.40 -6.51
C PHE A 192 12.59 -3.60 -6.17
N SER A 193 12.72 -4.08 -4.94
CA SER A 193 12.08 -5.31 -4.49
C SER A 193 10.56 -5.23 -4.46
N ARG A 194 9.88 -6.31 -4.87
CA ARG A 194 8.42 -6.48 -4.71
C ARG A 194 7.98 -6.55 -3.25
N TRP A 195 8.89 -6.76 -2.32
CA TRP A 195 8.61 -6.73 -0.88
C TRP A 195 8.28 -5.31 -0.39
N ALA A 196 8.70 -4.27 -1.12
CA ALA A 196 8.23 -2.90 -0.91
C ALA A 196 6.82 -2.72 -1.49
N SER A 197 5.84 -3.44 -0.95
CA SER A 197 4.51 -3.63 -1.55
C SER A 197 3.69 -2.35 -1.66
N PHE A 198 3.91 -1.40 -0.77
CA PHE A 198 3.23 -0.11 -0.82
C PHE A 198 3.85 0.84 -1.86
N ALA A 199 5.16 0.75 -2.06
CA ALA A 199 5.84 1.46 -3.14
C ALA A 199 5.62 0.78 -4.50
N PHE A 200 5.68 -0.55 -4.56
CA PHE A 200 5.80 -1.31 -5.79
C PHE A 200 4.65 -1.12 -6.77
N ALA A 201 4.98 -0.70 -7.98
CA ALA A 201 4.17 -0.79 -9.20
C ALA A 201 5.10 -0.87 -10.40
N ASP A 202 4.59 -1.27 -11.55
CA ASP A 202 5.32 -1.24 -12.82
C ASP A 202 5.27 0.13 -13.48
N VAL A 203 4.14 0.84 -13.26
CA VAL A 203 3.87 2.17 -13.79
C VAL A 203 3.15 3.02 -12.73
N TYR A 204 3.47 4.32 -12.69
CA TYR A 204 2.74 5.31 -11.90
C TYR A 204 2.18 6.38 -12.84
N ALA A 205 0.89 6.71 -12.67
CA ALA A 205 0.18 7.66 -13.50
C ALA A 205 -0.78 8.51 -12.65
N PRO A 206 -1.12 9.74 -13.06
CA PRO A 206 -2.07 10.58 -12.34
C PRO A 206 -3.48 9.98 -12.42
N TYR A 207 -4.23 9.92 -11.31
CA TYR A 207 -5.61 9.46 -11.35
C TYR A 207 -6.55 10.48 -12.01
N THR A 208 -6.15 11.72 -12.11
CA THR A 208 -6.95 12.83 -12.68
C THR A 208 -7.21 12.69 -14.17
N TYR A 209 -6.38 11.93 -14.92
CA TYR A 209 -6.61 11.69 -16.34
C TYR A 209 -7.99 11.09 -16.66
N ARG A 210 -8.62 10.45 -15.66
CA ARG A 210 -9.89 9.74 -15.77
C ARG A 210 -10.74 9.91 -14.51
N GLU A 211 -10.68 11.08 -13.91
CA GLU A 211 -11.33 11.34 -12.62
C GLU A 211 -12.82 10.95 -12.59
N GLN A 212 -13.55 11.19 -13.68
CA GLN A 212 -14.96 10.82 -13.85
C GLN A 212 -15.22 9.30 -13.74
N TRP A 213 -14.19 8.49 -13.95
CA TRP A 213 -14.29 7.02 -13.85
C TRP A 213 -14.19 6.51 -12.41
N TRP A 214 -13.56 7.31 -11.55
CA TRP A 214 -13.29 6.92 -10.17
C TRP A 214 -14.37 7.36 -9.20
N GLY A 215 -15.23 8.28 -9.60
CA GLY A 215 -16.29 8.85 -8.81
C GLY A 215 -17.65 8.28 -9.22
N GLY A 216 -18.34 7.61 -8.32
CA GLY A 216 -19.79 7.45 -8.38
C GLY A 216 -20.37 8.41 -7.35
N ASN A 217 -21.21 9.32 -7.78
CA ASN A 217 -21.89 10.27 -6.89
C ASN A 217 -22.36 9.58 -5.62
N GLU A 218 -21.88 10.06 -4.47
CA GLU A 218 -22.31 9.64 -3.13
C GLU A 218 -21.99 8.17 -2.72
N GLN A 219 -21.25 7.42 -3.50
CA GLN A 219 -20.86 6.06 -3.13
C GLN A 219 -19.63 6.08 -2.21
N ILE A 220 -19.70 5.34 -1.11
CA ILE A 220 -18.56 5.13 -0.21
C ILE A 220 -17.57 4.13 -0.85
N GLN A 221 -18.09 3.19 -1.63
CA GLN A 221 -17.31 2.14 -2.27
C GLN A 221 -16.64 2.64 -3.54
N GLY A 222 -15.39 2.23 -3.75
CA GLY A 222 -14.59 2.60 -4.92
C GLY A 222 -13.34 1.74 -5.05
N ASN A 223 -12.23 2.32 -5.49
CA ASN A 223 -10.98 1.60 -5.76
C ASN A 223 -9.75 2.29 -5.14
N PHE A 224 -9.95 3.18 -4.17
CA PHE A 224 -8.85 3.94 -3.59
C PHE A 224 -8.45 3.43 -2.21
N THR A 225 -7.17 3.57 -1.95
CA THR A 225 -6.51 3.46 -0.66
C THR A 225 -5.82 4.78 -0.37
N ALA A 226 -5.55 5.08 0.89
CA ALA A 226 -4.78 6.27 1.25
C ALA A 226 -3.55 5.89 2.06
N MET A 227 -2.50 6.68 1.90
CA MET A 227 -1.33 6.66 2.77
C MET A 227 -1.18 8.03 3.42
N ILE A 228 -0.87 8.01 4.69
CA ILE A 228 -0.82 9.19 5.56
C ILE A 228 0.51 9.21 6.25
N LEU A 229 1.36 10.17 5.90
CA LEU A 229 2.66 10.34 6.49
C LEU A 229 2.54 11.23 7.73
N ALA A 230 2.84 10.68 8.89
CA ALA A 230 2.92 11.44 10.12
C ALA A 230 4.29 12.14 10.24
N LYS A 231 4.36 13.24 10.97
CA LYS A 231 5.63 13.89 11.33
C LYS A 231 6.43 13.01 12.28
N SER A 232 5.73 12.38 13.23
CA SER A 232 6.26 11.40 14.18
C SER A 232 5.26 10.27 14.38
N PRO A 233 5.69 9.04 14.73
CA PRO A 233 4.79 7.97 15.15
C PRO A 233 3.89 8.36 16.34
N ASP A 234 4.29 9.32 17.16
CA ASP A 234 3.50 9.82 18.30
C ASP A 234 2.22 10.54 17.86
N ASP A 235 2.19 11.04 16.62
CA ASP A 235 1.01 11.71 16.03
C ASP A 235 -0.09 10.73 15.58
N PHE A 236 0.16 9.43 15.57
CA PHE A 236 -0.77 8.43 15.05
C PHE A 236 -2.15 8.50 15.72
N GLU A 237 -2.18 8.64 17.03
CA GLU A 237 -3.45 8.74 17.77
C GLU A 237 -4.23 10.03 17.48
N ALA A 238 -3.50 11.13 17.24
CA ALA A 238 -4.12 12.39 16.84
C ALA A 238 -4.71 12.29 15.43
N ILE A 239 -3.96 11.69 14.51
CA ILE A 239 -4.42 11.44 13.13
C ILE A 239 -5.64 10.51 13.11
N ARG A 240 -5.62 9.40 13.87
CA ARG A 240 -6.78 8.49 14.00
C ARG A 240 -8.03 9.20 14.52
N ARG A 241 -7.88 10.06 15.50
CA ARG A 241 -9.01 10.88 16.03
C ARG A 241 -9.54 11.85 14.96
N GLU A 242 -8.65 12.50 14.21
CA GLU A 242 -9.04 13.42 13.14
C GLU A 242 -9.80 12.69 12.04
N ILE A 243 -9.34 11.50 11.61
CA ILE A 243 -10.02 10.63 10.66
C ILE A 243 -11.41 10.25 11.16
N ASN A 244 -11.52 9.76 12.41
CA ASN A 244 -12.80 9.36 12.97
C ASN A 244 -13.80 10.51 13.01
N MET A 245 -13.38 11.72 13.34
CA MET A 245 -14.23 12.92 13.30
C MET A 245 -14.66 13.28 11.86
N ALA A 246 -13.78 13.12 10.88
CA ALA A 246 -14.11 13.37 9.48
C ALA A 246 -15.12 12.33 8.95
N VAL A 247 -14.91 11.06 9.25
CA VAL A 247 -15.80 9.96 8.89
C VAL A 247 -17.20 10.15 9.52
N GLU A 248 -17.25 10.54 10.78
CA GLU A 248 -18.55 10.76 11.47
C GLU A 248 -19.30 11.96 10.87
N ARG A 249 -18.63 13.05 10.54
CA ARG A 249 -19.24 14.19 9.82
C ARG A 249 -19.79 13.76 8.47
N PHE A 250 -19.03 13.00 7.70
CA PHE A 250 -19.46 12.45 6.41
C PHE A 250 -20.70 11.56 6.57
N ARG A 251 -20.72 10.67 7.57
CA ARG A 251 -21.86 9.81 7.89
C ARG A 251 -23.11 10.60 8.19
N LEU A 252 -23.00 11.62 9.04
CA LEU A 252 -24.13 12.48 9.40
C LEU A 252 -24.69 13.26 8.19
N ARG A 253 -23.80 13.73 7.29
CA ARG A 253 -24.21 14.40 6.06
C ARG A 253 -25.00 13.46 5.13
N ILE A 254 -24.48 12.24 4.91
CA ILE A 254 -25.20 11.25 4.10
C ILE A 254 -26.55 10.93 4.71
N LEU A 255 -26.62 10.66 6.01
CA LEU A 255 -27.87 10.37 6.70
C LEU A 255 -28.88 11.53 6.55
N SER A 256 -28.43 12.79 6.62
CA SER A 256 -29.30 13.96 6.43
C SER A 256 -29.81 14.12 5.01
N ALA A 257 -28.99 13.78 4.01
CA ALA A 257 -29.38 13.83 2.60
C ALA A 257 -30.39 12.75 2.21
N TYR A 258 -30.35 11.60 2.89
CA TYR A 258 -31.21 10.44 2.60
C TYR A 258 -32.43 10.30 3.50
N VAL A 259 -32.75 11.28 4.33
CA VAL A 259 -33.96 11.27 5.23
C VAL A 259 -35.27 10.97 4.46
N ASN A 260 -35.31 11.19 3.16
CA ASN A 260 -36.47 10.91 2.31
C ASN A 260 -36.48 9.48 1.68
N ASN A 261 -35.40 8.66 1.84
CA ASN A 261 -35.32 7.31 1.27
C ASN A 261 -34.87 6.24 2.30
N LEU A 262 -35.34 6.28 3.47
CA LEU A 262 -34.74 5.92 4.75
C LEU A 262 -34.97 4.51 5.27
N ILE A 263 -34.91 3.44 4.54
CA ILE A 263 -35.05 2.11 5.18
C ILE A 263 -33.78 1.24 5.14
N LEU A 264 -32.82 1.50 4.25
CA LEU A 264 -31.67 0.61 4.08
C LEU A 264 -30.34 1.10 4.70
N ILE A 265 -30.20 2.38 5.00
CA ILE A 265 -28.93 2.96 5.48
C ILE A 265 -28.88 3.15 7.00
N SER A 266 -30.04 3.24 7.66
CA SER A 266 -30.10 3.50 9.11
C SER A 266 -29.53 2.37 9.99
N ASN A 267 -29.45 1.14 9.48
CA ASN A 267 -28.99 -0.02 10.23
C ASN A 267 -27.52 -0.42 9.95
N ASN A 268 -26.87 0.20 8.97
CA ASN A 268 -25.49 -0.09 8.66
C ASN A 268 -24.56 0.96 9.29
N CYS A 269 -23.64 0.49 10.14
CA CYS A 269 -22.52 1.27 10.61
C CYS A 269 -21.35 1.10 9.65
N PHE A 270 -20.54 2.15 9.52
CA PHE A 270 -19.35 2.18 8.68
C PHE A 270 -18.15 2.61 9.52
N SER A 271 -17.03 1.93 9.34
CA SER A 271 -15.75 2.31 9.93
C SER A 271 -14.64 2.21 8.90
N VAL A 272 -13.58 2.98 9.11
CA VAL A 272 -12.36 2.95 8.29
C VAL A 272 -11.26 2.27 9.07
N GLY A 273 -10.71 1.20 8.51
CA GLY A 273 -9.56 0.50 9.07
C GLY A 273 -8.28 1.32 8.82
N VAL A 274 -7.68 1.84 9.89
CA VAL A 274 -6.39 2.54 9.84
C VAL A 274 -5.32 1.64 10.45
N THR A 275 -4.40 1.18 9.62
CA THR A 275 -3.31 0.29 10.03
C THR A 275 -1.96 0.99 9.94
N ASP A 276 -1.02 0.60 10.78
CA ASP A 276 0.40 0.91 10.64
C ASP A 276 1.19 -0.36 10.28
N CYS A 277 2.44 -0.21 9.91
CA CYS A 277 3.30 -1.35 9.55
C CYS A 277 3.74 -2.23 10.72
N ARG A 278 3.33 -1.92 11.95
CA ARG A 278 3.75 -2.62 13.18
C ARG A 278 2.86 -3.81 13.53
N MET A 279 1.80 -4.08 12.74
CA MET A 279 0.93 -5.25 12.92
C MET A 279 1.40 -6.44 12.11
#